data_e59419f3a629a7415f20cc62ae0ebd0f
#
_entry.id   e59419f3a629a7415f20cc62ae0ebd0f
#
_cell.length_a   1.000
_cell.length_b   1.000
_cell.length_c   1.000
_cell.angle_alpha   90.00
_cell.angle_beta   90.00
_cell.angle_gamma   90.00
#
_symmetry.space_group_name_H-M   'P 1'
#
loop_
_entity.id
_entity.type
_entity.pdbx_description
1 polymer ?
#
loop_
_entity_poly.entity_id
_entity_poly.type
_entity_poly.pdbx_seq_one_letter_code
_entity_poly.pdbx_strand_id
1 'polypeptide(L)'
;MAVISSKQNVCRWILKHQHKLKQAVRACSLQVKEAPQLDDLPNERYEAESSEVTFKYEDLSTKLADPGRLRMKPDVSELKFGHFFTDHMMKIHYHEKLGGWQKPKVIPFENLQLHPAARVLHYAMELFEGTKVYRGVDGKLRWFRPNLNMARMNRSAATLGLPTFNGDELTKCIRRLVQIDQEWVPHNEKASLYIRPTLIAIDGTLGVARSESSLLYVIMCPVGSYWSDGQDDSVRLYADPRFTRAWPGGCGSSKLGSNYAPTIRIQSDAQKRGLQQVLWLYGPEHYLTEVGTMNIFIIYKDTNGEKVMATPPLNDLILPGVTRDSCLALGQQWKEFRVEERMLTMRELIALQKQGRLLEMFGAGTACIISPVASIEFLGETIPIPTMQQDVPIYRKLRDYLSAIQYGHIEHPWAMPID
;
A
#
# COMPACT_ATOMS: atom_id res chain seq x y z
N MET A 1 -12.00 60.82 18.59
CA MET A 1 -13.33 60.43 19.11
C MET A 1 -14.14 59.47 18.18
N ALA A 2 -13.66 59.05 17.02
CA ALA A 2 -14.42 58.18 16.08
C ALA A 2 -14.20 56.67 16.27
N VAL A 3 -13.19 56.21 17.01
CA VAL A 3 -12.83 54.78 17.15
C VAL A 3 -13.61 54.08 18.30
N ILE A 4 -14.17 54.85 19.22
CA ILE A 4 -14.94 54.32 20.39
C ILE A 4 -16.38 53.95 19.97
N SER A 5 -16.94 54.62 18.96
CA SER A 5 -18.29 54.38 18.47
C SER A 5 -18.47 53.03 17.74
N SER A 6 -17.43 52.52 17.07
CA SER A 6 -17.55 51.27 16.30
C SER A 6 -17.59 50.01 17.19
N LYS A 7 -16.82 49.98 18.27
CA LYS A 7 -16.81 48.83 19.20
C LYS A 7 -18.12 48.67 19.98
N GLN A 8 -18.76 49.80 20.38
CA GLN A 8 -20.06 49.74 21.05
C GLN A 8 -21.19 49.26 20.13
N ASN A 9 -21.15 49.61 18.85
CA ASN A 9 -22.12 49.13 17.87
C ASN A 9 -21.99 47.64 17.55
N VAL A 10 -20.77 47.10 17.49
CA VAL A 10 -20.52 45.66 17.31
C VAL A 10 -20.99 44.86 18.53
N CYS A 11 -20.70 45.33 19.75
CA CYS A 11 -21.19 44.68 20.96
C CYS A 11 -22.73 44.68 21.08
N ARG A 12 -23.40 45.81 20.72
CA ARG A 12 -24.87 45.87 20.68
C ARG A 12 -25.47 44.95 19.62
N TRP A 13 -24.82 44.81 18.44
CA TRP A 13 -25.25 43.89 17.39
C TRP A 13 -25.12 42.43 17.84
N ILE A 14 -24.01 42.07 18.47
CA ILE A 14 -23.77 40.69 19.00
C ILE A 14 -24.81 40.35 20.06
N LEU A 15 -25.07 41.25 21.02
CA LEU A 15 -26.07 41.02 22.07
C LEU A 15 -27.50 40.89 21.53
N LYS A 16 -27.86 41.65 20.49
CA LYS A 16 -29.18 41.60 19.85
C LYS A 16 -29.42 40.34 19.03
N HIS A 17 -28.34 39.64 18.59
CA HIS A 17 -28.43 38.44 17.77
C HIS A 17 -27.99 37.14 18.50
N GLN A 18 -27.56 37.24 19.76
CA GLN A 18 -27.15 36.08 20.58
C GLN A 18 -28.25 35.02 20.70
N HIS A 19 -29.51 35.44 20.75
CA HIS A 19 -30.62 34.48 20.85
C HIS A 19 -30.84 33.72 19.53
N LYS A 20 -30.70 34.38 18.39
CA LYS A 20 -30.81 33.76 17.06
C LYS A 20 -29.58 32.86 16.76
N LEU A 21 -28.37 33.27 17.19
CA LEU A 21 -27.18 32.46 17.10
C LEU A 21 -27.27 31.18 17.97
N LYS A 22 -27.77 31.31 19.21
CA LYS A 22 -28.00 30.14 20.08
C LYS A 22 -29.05 29.18 19.53
N GLN A 23 -30.11 29.71 18.87
CA GLN A 23 -31.11 28.87 18.20
C GLN A 23 -30.54 28.19 16.92
N ALA A 24 -29.73 28.90 16.13
CA ALA A 24 -29.08 28.34 14.94
C ALA A 24 -28.03 27.28 15.31
N VAL A 25 -27.24 27.51 16.37
CA VAL A 25 -26.28 26.51 16.88
C VAL A 25 -27.02 25.30 17.46
N ARG A 26 -28.14 25.47 18.16
CA ARG A 26 -28.98 24.36 18.63
C ARG A 26 -29.65 23.58 17.47
N ALA A 27 -30.12 24.27 16.44
CA ALA A 27 -30.66 23.62 15.25
C ALA A 27 -29.58 22.86 14.45
N CYS A 28 -28.35 23.39 14.39
CA CYS A 28 -27.23 22.74 13.76
C CYS A 28 -26.72 21.52 14.57
N SER A 29 -26.72 21.59 15.90
CA SER A 29 -26.33 20.47 16.77
C SER A 29 -27.36 19.33 16.80
N LEU A 30 -28.61 19.57 16.41
CA LEU A 30 -29.64 18.52 16.31
C LEU A 30 -29.65 17.78 14.96
N GLN A 31 -28.87 18.23 13.98
CA GLN A 31 -28.73 17.57 12.67
C GLN A 31 -27.37 16.94 12.41
N VAL A 32 -26.41 17.09 13.31
CA VAL A 32 -25.17 16.31 13.23
C VAL A 32 -25.52 14.89 13.68
N LYS A 33 -25.90 14.01 12.73
CA LYS A 33 -25.79 12.58 12.96
C LYS A 33 -24.36 12.34 13.42
N GLU A 34 -24.19 11.65 14.54
CA GLU A 34 -22.87 11.20 14.99
C GLU A 34 -22.17 10.59 13.78
N ALA A 35 -20.92 11.00 13.55
CA ALA A 35 -20.12 10.37 12.51
C ALA A 35 -20.08 8.85 12.82
N PRO A 36 -20.24 7.99 11.82
CA PRO A 36 -20.23 6.55 12.03
C PRO A 36 -18.97 6.19 12.82
N GLN A 37 -19.13 5.36 13.84
CA GLN A 37 -17.97 4.85 14.59
C GLN A 37 -17.11 4.04 13.64
N LEU A 38 -15.79 4.03 13.85
CA LEU A 38 -14.85 3.31 12.99
C LEU A 38 -15.19 1.81 12.84
N ASP A 39 -15.84 1.24 13.84
CA ASP A 39 -16.29 -0.16 13.84
C ASP A 39 -17.54 -0.39 12.94
N ASP A 40 -18.26 0.69 12.58
CA ASP A 40 -19.45 0.62 11.71
C ASP A 40 -19.09 0.76 10.20
N LEU A 41 -17.80 0.96 9.86
CA LEU A 41 -17.37 1.06 8.48
C LEU A 41 -17.39 -0.33 7.81
N PRO A 42 -17.90 -0.43 6.56
CA PRO A 42 -17.98 -1.71 5.87
C PRO A 42 -16.60 -2.36 5.73
N ASN A 43 -16.54 -3.65 6.04
CA ASN A 43 -15.34 -4.46 5.85
C ASN A 43 -15.17 -4.75 4.35
N GLU A 44 -14.40 -3.92 3.64
CA GLU A 44 -14.15 -4.07 2.20
C GLU A 44 -13.29 -5.31 1.93
N ARG A 45 -13.95 -6.42 1.64
CA ARG A 45 -13.29 -7.62 1.12
C ARG A 45 -12.87 -7.42 -0.34
N TYR A 46 -11.93 -8.24 -0.81
CA TYR A 46 -11.26 -8.17 -2.12
C TYR A 46 -12.17 -8.37 -3.36
N GLU A 47 -13.46 -8.10 -3.28
CA GLU A 47 -14.39 -8.29 -4.39
C GLU A 47 -14.46 -7.02 -5.25
N ALA A 48 -13.76 -7.01 -6.38
CA ALA A 48 -13.99 -6.05 -7.44
C ALA A 48 -14.59 -6.78 -8.63
N GLU A 49 -15.70 -6.27 -9.17
CA GLU A 49 -16.29 -6.78 -10.43
C GLU A 49 -15.24 -6.64 -11.55
N SER A 50 -14.88 -7.76 -12.15
CA SER A 50 -14.07 -7.77 -13.37
C SER A 50 -14.95 -7.37 -14.55
N SER A 51 -14.47 -6.46 -15.40
CA SER A 51 -15.17 -6.12 -16.63
C SER A 51 -15.18 -7.32 -17.59
N GLU A 52 -16.37 -7.64 -18.16
CA GLU A 52 -16.48 -8.60 -19.26
C GLU A 52 -15.77 -8.10 -20.53
N VAL A 53 -15.73 -6.77 -20.73
CA VAL A 53 -15.04 -6.14 -21.87
C VAL A 53 -13.59 -5.85 -21.48
N THR A 54 -12.69 -6.68 -21.97
CA THR A 54 -11.25 -6.64 -21.65
C THR A 54 -10.39 -6.95 -22.87
N PHE A 55 -9.08 -6.65 -22.76
CA PHE A 55 -8.07 -7.19 -23.68
C PHE A 55 -7.89 -8.70 -23.42
N LYS A 56 -7.36 -9.42 -24.42
CA LYS A 56 -7.08 -10.85 -24.32
C LYS A 56 -5.60 -11.15 -24.49
N TYR A 57 -5.09 -12.13 -23.76
CA TYR A 57 -3.72 -12.61 -23.87
C TYR A 57 -3.40 -13.15 -25.28
N GLU A 58 -4.36 -13.82 -25.93
CA GLU A 58 -4.20 -14.36 -27.29
C GLU A 58 -3.89 -13.29 -28.34
N ASP A 59 -4.26 -12.03 -28.08
CA ASP A 59 -3.97 -10.88 -28.93
C ASP A 59 -2.61 -10.21 -28.65
N LEU A 60 -1.85 -10.73 -27.68
CA LEU A 60 -0.56 -10.15 -27.25
C LEU A 60 0.44 -10.19 -28.40
N SER A 61 0.92 -9.03 -28.79
CA SER A 61 2.05 -8.91 -29.72
C SER A 61 3.36 -8.65 -28.99
N THR A 62 4.44 -9.24 -29.47
CA THR A 62 5.78 -9.11 -28.89
C THR A 62 6.78 -8.59 -29.90
N LYS A 63 7.45 -7.48 -29.55
CA LYS A 63 8.62 -6.96 -30.25
C LYS A 63 9.80 -7.03 -29.29
N LEU A 64 10.77 -7.91 -29.56
CA LEU A 64 11.95 -8.05 -28.72
C LEU A 64 12.94 -6.89 -28.96
N ALA A 65 13.71 -6.58 -27.91
CA ALA A 65 14.85 -5.69 -28.00
C ALA A 65 15.95 -6.31 -28.89
N ASP A 66 16.69 -5.44 -29.55
CA ASP A 66 17.88 -5.88 -30.30
C ASP A 66 18.88 -6.57 -29.35
N PRO A 67 19.36 -7.77 -29.65
CA PRO A 67 20.35 -8.46 -28.81
C PRO A 67 21.58 -7.62 -28.48
N GLY A 68 22.03 -6.75 -29.40
CA GLY A 68 23.14 -5.82 -29.18
C GLY A 68 22.82 -4.64 -28.25
N ARG A 69 21.56 -4.48 -27.82
CA ARG A 69 21.08 -3.42 -26.91
C ARG A 69 20.56 -3.92 -25.59
N LEU A 70 20.68 -5.22 -25.33
CA LEU A 70 20.32 -5.80 -24.02
C LEU A 70 21.19 -5.21 -22.93
N ARG A 71 20.56 -4.87 -21.79
CA ARG A 71 21.26 -4.27 -20.66
C ARG A 71 22.06 -5.30 -19.91
N MET A 72 23.22 -4.89 -19.41
CA MET A 72 23.98 -5.70 -18.47
C MET A 72 23.21 -5.80 -17.15
N LYS A 73 23.08 -7.01 -16.64
CA LYS A 73 22.41 -7.26 -15.35
C LYS A 73 23.36 -6.89 -14.22
N PRO A 74 22.91 -6.05 -13.25
CA PRO A 74 23.73 -5.65 -12.11
C PRO A 74 24.00 -6.84 -11.18
N ASP A 75 25.10 -6.77 -10.44
CA ASP A 75 25.32 -7.69 -9.33
C ASP A 75 24.25 -7.50 -8.25
N VAL A 76 23.95 -8.56 -7.49
CA VAL A 76 22.92 -8.53 -6.43
C VAL A 76 23.25 -7.49 -5.35
N SER A 77 24.53 -7.27 -5.06
CA SER A 77 25.00 -6.26 -4.10
C SER A 77 24.75 -4.81 -4.55
N GLU A 78 24.57 -4.58 -5.86
CA GLU A 78 24.30 -3.26 -6.43
C GLU A 78 22.79 -2.95 -6.53
N LEU A 79 21.94 -3.95 -6.30
CA LEU A 79 20.49 -3.81 -6.48
C LEU A 79 19.89 -2.80 -5.49
N LYS A 80 19.36 -1.71 -6.05
CA LYS A 80 18.56 -0.71 -5.32
C LYS A 80 17.17 -0.67 -5.91
N PHE A 81 16.16 -0.57 -5.05
CA PHE A 81 14.76 -0.55 -5.45
C PHE A 81 14.49 0.52 -6.51
N GLY A 82 14.01 0.10 -7.70
CA GLY A 82 13.59 1.01 -8.77
C GLY A 82 14.73 1.70 -9.54
N HIS A 83 15.98 1.25 -9.44
CA HIS A 83 17.10 1.84 -10.17
C HIS A 83 17.45 1.11 -11.48
N PHE A 84 17.27 -0.19 -11.52
CA PHE A 84 17.52 -1.01 -12.70
C PHE A 84 16.19 -1.53 -13.25
N PHE A 85 16.04 -1.56 -14.56
CA PHE A 85 14.82 -2.05 -15.22
C PHE A 85 15.18 -3.10 -16.25
N THR A 86 14.24 -4.05 -16.46
CA THR A 86 14.39 -5.11 -17.46
C THR A 86 14.42 -4.56 -18.89
N ASP A 87 14.74 -5.40 -19.86
CA ASP A 87 14.90 -5.00 -21.26
C ASP A 87 13.58 -4.69 -21.96
N HIS A 88 12.48 -5.23 -21.44
CA HIS A 88 11.15 -5.05 -22.02
C HIS A 88 10.15 -4.45 -21.02
N MET A 89 9.08 -3.88 -21.58
CA MET A 89 7.89 -3.42 -20.86
C MET A 89 6.64 -3.82 -21.61
N MET A 90 5.50 -3.78 -20.94
CA MET A 90 4.20 -4.00 -21.56
C MET A 90 3.39 -2.71 -21.62
N LYS A 91 2.61 -2.51 -22.67
CA LYS A 91 1.64 -1.42 -22.83
C LYS A 91 0.31 -1.95 -23.34
N ILE A 92 -0.79 -1.44 -22.76
CA ILE A 92 -2.15 -1.70 -23.20
C ILE A 92 -2.92 -0.39 -23.13
N HIS A 93 -3.38 0.10 -24.27
CA HIS A 93 -4.17 1.33 -24.34
C HIS A 93 -5.65 1.03 -24.13
N TYR A 94 -6.36 1.96 -23.52
CA TYR A 94 -7.81 2.03 -23.50
C TYR A 94 -8.28 3.30 -24.18
N HIS A 95 -9.25 3.19 -25.08
CA HIS A 95 -9.91 4.32 -25.73
C HIS A 95 -11.39 4.02 -25.89
N GLU A 96 -12.24 4.74 -25.17
CA GLU A 96 -13.69 4.50 -25.18
C GLU A 96 -14.27 4.54 -26.60
N LYS A 97 -13.86 5.55 -27.39
CA LYS A 97 -14.31 5.74 -28.79
C LYS A 97 -13.79 4.68 -29.77
N LEU A 98 -12.78 3.90 -29.40
CA LEU A 98 -12.22 2.81 -30.20
C LEU A 98 -12.66 1.42 -29.72
N GLY A 99 -13.74 1.35 -28.94
CA GLY A 99 -14.28 0.08 -28.42
C GLY A 99 -13.60 -0.43 -27.13
N GLY A 100 -12.91 0.44 -26.41
CA GLY A 100 -12.34 0.12 -25.11
C GLY A 100 -10.87 -0.32 -25.15
N TRP A 101 -10.56 -1.44 -24.51
CA TRP A 101 -9.20 -1.97 -24.40
C TRP A 101 -8.64 -2.42 -25.76
N GLN A 102 -7.43 -1.97 -26.07
CA GLN A 102 -6.69 -2.34 -27.28
C GLN A 102 -5.80 -3.56 -27.01
N LYS A 103 -5.21 -4.14 -28.08
CA LYS A 103 -4.33 -5.31 -28.00
C LYS A 103 -3.09 -5.06 -27.14
N PRO A 104 -2.74 -5.99 -26.22
CA PRO A 104 -1.54 -5.89 -25.42
C PRO A 104 -0.27 -5.94 -26.29
N LYS A 105 0.76 -5.21 -25.85
CA LYS A 105 2.06 -5.18 -26.56
C LYS A 105 3.20 -5.30 -25.56
N VAL A 106 4.07 -6.28 -25.74
CA VAL A 106 5.40 -6.31 -25.14
C VAL A 106 6.37 -5.66 -26.11
N ILE A 107 7.11 -4.67 -25.65
CA ILE A 107 8.04 -3.87 -26.45
C ILE A 107 9.35 -3.67 -25.68
N PRO A 108 10.46 -3.28 -26.36
CA PRO A 108 11.67 -2.82 -25.68
C PRO A 108 11.33 -1.69 -24.70
N PHE A 109 12.02 -1.65 -23.56
CA PHE A 109 11.81 -0.63 -22.55
C PHE A 109 12.12 0.77 -23.12
N GLU A 110 11.13 1.67 -23.06
CA GLU A 110 11.21 3.04 -23.57
C GLU A 110 10.53 4.05 -22.64
N ASN A 111 10.82 5.32 -22.83
CA ASN A 111 10.14 6.41 -22.14
C ASN A 111 8.69 6.52 -22.62
N LEU A 112 7.78 6.91 -21.72
CA LEU A 112 6.41 7.23 -22.07
C LEU A 112 6.36 8.61 -22.76
N GLN A 113 5.58 8.70 -23.85
CA GLN A 113 5.23 9.97 -24.49
C GLN A 113 3.80 10.32 -24.11
N LEU A 114 3.62 11.40 -23.36
CA LEU A 114 2.33 11.86 -22.88
C LEU A 114 2.04 13.29 -23.39
N HIS A 115 0.77 13.55 -23.68
CA HIS A 115 0.33 14.92 -23.95
C HIS A 115 0.54 15.80 -22.70
N PRO A 116 1.03 17.05 -22.82
CA PRO A 116 1.27 17.91 -21.64
C PRO A 116 0.03 18.12 -20.76
N ALA A 117 -1.18 18.08 -21.33
CA ALA A 117 -2.44 18.15 -20.61
C ALA A 117 -2.99 16.79 -20.17
N ALA A 118 -2.19 15.70 -20.21
CA ALA A 118 -2.65 14.40 -19.71
C ALA A 118 -3.09 14.50 -18.25
N ARG A 119 -4.29 14.00 -17.93
CA ARG A 119 -4.92 14.16 -16.60
C ARG A 119 -4.07 13.60 -15.46
N VAL A 120 -3.30 12.55 -15.70
CA VAL A 120 -2.37 12.00 -14.70
C VAL A 120 -1.38 13.06 -14.21
N LEU A 121 -0.90 13.97 -15.08
CA LEU A 121 0.08 15.01 -14.74
C LEU A 121 -0.50 16.15 -13.87
N HIS A 122 -1.82 16.34 -13.91
CA HIS A 122 -2.51 17.45 -13.23
C HIS A 122 -3.31 17.02 -12.01
N TYR A 123 -3.89 15.82 -12.04
CA TYR A 123 -4.84 15.35 -11.03
C TYR A 123 -4.45 14.03 -10.38
N ALA A 124 -3.23 13.53 -10.63
CA ALA A 124 -2.76 12.25 -10.13
C ALA A 124 -3.77 11.10 -10.38
N MET A 125 -4.47 11.14 -11.54
CA MET A 125 -5.40 10.09 -11.93
C MET A 125 -4.60 8.87 -12.37
N GLU A 126 -4.03 8.19 -11.38
CA GLU A 126 -3.20 7.01 -11.53
C GLU A 126 -3.38 6.04 -10.36
N LEU A 127 -3.15 4.79 -10.67
CA LEU A 127 -3.02 3.73 -9.68
C LEU A 127 -1.87 2.81 -10.06
N PHE A 128 -1.32 2.11 -9.09
CA PHE A 128 -0.25 1.17 -9.34
C PHE A 128 -0.36 -0.08 -8.47
N GLU A 129 0.29 -1.13 -8.91
CA GLU A 129 0.46 -2.35 -8.15
C GLU A 129 1.93 -2.65 -7.89
N GLY A 130 2.16 -3.57 -6.96
CA GLY A 130 3.49 -4.05 -6.63
C GLY A 130 3.44 -5.49 -6.19
N THR A 131 4.07 -6.36 -6.96
CA THR A 131 4.17 -7.78 -6.67
C THR A 131 5.56 -8.30 -7.05
N LYS A 132 5.91 -9.50 -6.66
CA LYS A 132 7.26 -10.06 -6.86
C LYS A 132 7.23 -11.45 -7.45
N VAL A 133 8.20 -11.70 -8.33
CA VAL A 133 8.57 -13.02 -8.80
C VAL A 133 9.91 -13.43 -8.20
N TYR A 134 10.01 -14.66 -7.80
CA TYR A 134 11.15 -15.24 -7.12
C TYR A 134 11.70 -16.41 -7.93
N ARG A 135 13.03 -16.55 -7.99
CA ARG A 135 13.66 -17.76 -8.46
C ARG A 135 13.86 -18.69 -7.27
N GLY A 136 13.18 -19.82 -7.30
CA GLY A 136 13.24 -20.81 -6.24
C GLY A 136 14.57 -21.57 -6.21
N VAL A 137 14.77 -22.31 -5.13
CA VAL A 137 15.94 -23.17 -4.91
C VAL A 137 16.09 -24.26 -5.99
N ASP A 138 15.00 -24.63 -6.64
CA ASP A 138 14.92 -25.56 -7.76
C ASP A 138 15.09 -24.88 -9.14
N GLY A 139 15.41 -23.59 -9.17
CA GLY A 139 15.57 -22.77 -10.38
C GLY A 139 14.25 -22.31 -11.01
N LYS A 140 13.10 -22.80 -10.57
CA LYS A 140 11.80 -22.42 -11.12
C LYS A 140 11.38 -21.04 -10.68
N LEU A 141 10.65 -20.33 -11.55
CA LEU A 141 10.10 -19.02 -11.23
C LEU A 141 8.72 -19.16 -10.59
N ARG A 142 8.50 -18.38 -9.53
CA ARG A 142 7.25 -18.35 -8.77
C ARG A 142 6.76 -16.95 -8.56
N TRP A 143 5.47 -16.72 -8.81
CA TRP A 143 4.79 -15.45 -8.60
C TRP A 143 3.86 -15.55 -7.38
N PHE A 144 4.07 -14.72 -6.38
CA PHE A 144 3.34 -14.82 -5.11
C PHE A 144 1.98 -14.12 -5.18
N ARG A 145 0.89 -14.89 -5.12
CA ARG A 145 -0.54 -14.47 -5.02
C ARG A 145 -0.95 -13.33 -5.96
N PRO A 146 -0.67 -13.39 -7.26
CA PRO A 146 -0.96 -12.30 -8.20
C PRO A 146 -2.46 -11.96 -8.32
N ASN A 147 -3.34 -12.94 -8.11
CA ASN A 147 -4.79 -12.76 -8.16
C ASN A 147 -5.28 -11.65 -7.22
N LEU A 148 -4.75 -11.57 -6.00
CA LEU A 148 -5.12 -10.52 -5.03
C LEU A 148 -4.61 -9.14 -5.46
N ASN A 149 -3.46 -9.06 -6.13
CA ASN A 149 -2.98 -7.81 -6.71
C ASN A 149 -3.89 -7.34 -7.85
N MET A 150 -4.33 -8.24 -8.73
CA MET A 150 -5.23 -7.91 -9.84
C MET A 150 -6.61 -7.45 -9.34
N ALA A 151 -7.17 -8.11 -8.34
CA ALA A 151 -8.41 -7.70 -7.70
C ALA A 151 -8.29 -6.30 -7.09
N ARG A 152 -7.20 -6.03 -6.33
CA ARG A 152 -6.93 -4.72 -5.75
C ARG A 152 -6.68 -3.63 -6.80
N MET A 153 -6.03 -3.97 -7.91
CA MET A 153 -5.83 -3.05 -9.03
C MET A 153 -7.16 -2.61 -9.64
N ASN A 154 -8.09 -3.55 -9.87
CA ASN A 154 -9.44 -3.25 -10.36
C ASN A 154 -10.26 -2.41 -9.39
N ARG A 155 -10.19 -2.68 -8.08
CA ARG A 155 -10.83 -1.83 -7.08
C ARG A 155 -10.28 -0.41 -7.11
N SER A 156 -8.96 -0.25 -7.18
CA SER A 156 -8.33 1.07 -7.30
C SER A 156 -8.73 1.78 -8.60
N ALA A 157 -8.90 1.04 -9.72
CA ALA A 157 -9.38 1.59 -10.98
C ALA A 157 -10.82 2.11 -10.85
N ALA A 158 -11.70 1.32 -10.26
CA ALA A 158 -13.08 1.71 -10.00
C ALA A 158 -13.19 2.98 -9.14
N THR A 159 -12.35 3.10 -8.10
CA THR A 159 -12.29 4.30 -7.23
C THR A 159 -11.99 5.58 -8.03
N LEU A 160 -11.15 5.53 -9.06
CA LEU A 160 -10.80 6.68 -9.90
C LEU A 160 -11.69 6.83 -11.15
N GLY A 161 -12.67 5.94 -11.36
CA GLY A 161 -13.43 5.89 -12.61
C GLY A 161 -12.56 5.55 -13.83
N LEU A 162 -11.44 4.85 -13.63
CA LEU A 162 -10.61 4.30 -14.69
C LEU A 162 -11.17 2.94 -15.15
N PRO A 163 -10.86 2.50 -16.39
CA PRO A 163 -11.39 1.24 -16.90
C PRO A 163 -10.85 0.04 -16.11
N THR A 164 -11.77 -0.85 -15.72
CA THR A 164 -11.44 -2.16 -15.15
C THR A 164 -11.16 -3.18 -16.26
N PHE A 165 -10.60 -4.33 -15.90
CA PHE A 165 -10.16 -5.37 -16.83
C PHE A 165 -10.27 -6.76 -16.20
N ASN A 166 -10.16 -7.80 -17.01
CA ASN A 166 -10.06 -9.17 -16.51
C ASN A 166 -8.65 -9.41 -15.91
N GLY A 167 -8.58 -9.69 -14.60
CA GLY A 167 -7.32 -9.89 -13.88
C GLY A 167 -6.53 -11.10 -14.35
N ASP A 168 -7.19 -12.17 -14.81
CA ASP A 168 -6.54 -13.38 -15.31
C ASP A 168 -5.85 -13.12 -16.66
N GLU A 169 -6.47 -12.32 -17.53
CA GLU A 169 -5.87 -11.94 -18.80
C GLU A 169 -4.62 -11.07 -18.58
N LEU A 170 -4.66 -10.12 -17.64
CA LEU A 170 -3.47 -9.34 -17.28
C LEU A 170 -2.38 -10.24 -16.66
N THR A 171 -2.76 -11.20 -15.83
CA THR A 171 -1.84 -12.16 -15.23
C THR A 171 -1.11 -12.99 -16.30
N LYS A 172 -1.83 -13.50 -17.31
CA LYS A 172 -1.23 -14.21 -18.45
C LYS A 172 -0.25 -13.32 -19.24
N CYS A 173 -0.64 -12.07 -19.51
CA CYS A 173 0.22 -11.10 -20.22
C CYS A 173 1.50 -10.78 -19.43
N ILE A 174 1.40 -10.54 -18.12
CA ILE A 174 2.56 -10.28 -17.26
C ILE A 174 3.45 -11.52 -17.15
N ARG A 175 2.86 -12.72 -17.02
CA ARG A 175 3.59 -13.98 -17.03
C ARG A 175 4.47 -14.09 -18.29
N ARG A 176 3.93 -13.77 -19.46
CA ARG A 176 4.68 -13.74 -20.72
C ARG A 176 5.83 -12.73 -20.71
N LEU A 177 5.60 -11.54 -20.17
CA LEU A 177 6.66 -10.53 -20.02
C LEU A 177 7.78 -11.04 -19.12
N VAL A 178 7.45 -11.68 -17.99
CA VAL A 178 8.45 -12.29 -17.09
C VAL A 178 9.23 -13.42 -17.78
N GLN A 179 8.56 -14.26 -18.56
CA GLN A 179 9.24 -15.32 -19.35
C GLN A 179 10.25 -14.76 -20.36
N ILE A 180 9.93 -13.64 -21.01
CA ILE A 180 10.84 -12.95 -21.94
C ILE A 180 12.08 -12.43 -21.20
N ASP A 181 11.89 -11.83 -20.05
CA ASP A 181 12.95 -11.22 -19.24
C ASP A 181 13.38 -12.10 -18.04
N GLN A 182 13.19 -13.42 -18.11
CA GLN A 182 13.41 -14.33 -16.98
C GLN A 182 14.83 -14.27 -16.38
N GLU A 183 15.83 -13.93 -17.18
CA GLU A 183 17.22 -13.77 -16.72
C GLU A 183 17.43 -12.52 -15.82
N TRP A 184 16.43 -11.65 -15.75
CA TRP A 184 16.39 -10.54 -14.79
C TRP A 184 15.87 -10.94 -13.40
N VAL A 185 15.33 -12.16 -13.25
CA VAL A 185 14.99 -12.71 -11.93
C VAL A 185 16.26 -13.18 -11.27
N PRO A 186 16.75 -12.53 -10.20
CA PRO A 186 18.07 -12.84 -9.64
C PRO A 186 18.20 -14.30 -9.17
N HIS A 187 19.39 -14.88 -9.37
CA HIS A 187 19.77 -16.20 -8.85
C HIS A 187 20.25 -16.07 -7.39
N ASN A 188 19.38 -15.56 -6.50
CA ASN A 188 19.72 -15.32 -5.11
C ASN A 188 18.45 -15.26 -4.25
N GLU A 189 18.43 -15.98 -3.12
CA GLU A 189 17.28 -16.03 -2.20
C GLU A 189 17.10 -14.73 -1.37
N LYS A 190 18.00 -13.75 -1.50
CA LYS A 190 17.83 -12.42 -0.92
C LYS A 190 17.36 -11.37 -1.93
N ALA A 191 17.08 -11.78 -3.17
CA ALA A 191 16.73 -10.90 -4.26
C ALA A 191 15.54 -11.44 -5.07
N SER A 192 14.83 -10.57 -5.77
CA SER A 192 13.61 -10.93 -6.51
C SER A 192 13.40 -9.97 -7.67
N LEU A 193 12.49 -10.29 -8.58
CA LEU A 193 12.02 -9.37 -9.62
C LEU A 193 10.73 -8.70 -9.14
N TYR A 194 10.77 -7.37 -8.96
CA TYR A 194 9.61 -6.56 -8.63
C TYR A 194 8.86 -6.18 -9.91
N ILE A 195 7.56 -6.39 -9.94
CA ILE A 195 6.66 -6.07 -11.06
C ILE A 195 5.81 -4.88 -10.65
N ARG A 196 5.76 -3.83 -11.49
CA ARG A 196 5.02 -2.61 -11.31
C ARG A 196 4.00 -2.39 -12.43
N PRO A 197 2.80 -2.98 -12.35
CA PRO A 197 1.66 -2.55 -13.16
C PRO A 197 1.23 -1.15 -12.73
N THR A 198 0.91 -0.31 -13.71
CA THR A 198 0.45 1.07 -13.49
C THR A 198 -0.63 1.40 -14.52
N LEU A 199 -1.72 2.03 -14.08
CA LEU A 199 -2.81 2.50 -14.95
C LEU A 199 -2.97 3.99 -14.76
N ILE A 200 -2.89 4.75 -15.86
CA ILE A 200 -2.92 6.22 -15.87
C ILE A 200 -3.95 6.76 -16.85
N ALA A 201 -4.59 7.88 -16.49
CA ALA A 201 -5.44 8.65 -17.40
C ALA A 201 -4.58 9.51 -18.34
N ILE A 202 -4.73 9.34 -19.67
CA ILE A 202 -3.90 10.00 -20.67
C ILE A 202 -4.65 10.99 -21.55
N ASP A 203 -5.92 11.31 -21.25
CA ASP A 203 -6.68 12.33 -21.98
C ASP A 203 -5.94 13.65 -21.99
N GLY A 204 -5.79 14.25 -23.18
CA GLY A 204 -5.14 15.54 -23.38
C GLY A 204 -6.04 16.73 -23.06
N THR A 205 -6.65 16.77 -21.87
CA THR A 205 -7.58 17.84 -21.44
C THR A 205 -7.40 18.18 -19.96
N LEU A 206 -7.59 19.47 -19.63
CA LEU A 206 -7.48 19.99 -18.25
C LEU A 206 -8.79 19.90 -17.46
N GLY A 207 -9.86 19.35 -18.02
CA GLY A 207 -11.11 19.16 -17.30
C GLY A 207 -11.02 18.02 -16.27
N VAL A 208 -11.52 18.25 -15.05
CA VAL A 208 -11.69 17.19 -14.04
C VAL A 208 -12.94 16.39 -14.38
N ALA A 209 -12.76 15.23 -15.00
CA ALA A 209 -13.83 14.33 -15.41
C ALA A 209 -13.31 12.89 -15.51
N ARG A 210 -14.21 11.91 -15.68
CA ARG A 210 -13.86 10.52 -15.98
C ARG A 210 -12.96 10.45 -17.23
N SER A 211 -11.99 9.54 -17.20
CA SER A 211 -11.08 9.34 -18.33
C SER A 211 -11.73 8.51 -19.44
N GLU A 212 -11.65 9.01 -20.70
CA GLU A 212 -12.03 8.27 -21.91
C GLU A 212 -10.83 7.54 -22.54
N SER A 213 -9.59 7.89 -22.11
CA SER A 213 -8.36 7.32 -22.63
C SER A 213 -7.38 7.02 -21.51
N SER A 214 -6.95 5.78 -21.41
CA SER A 214 -6.04 5.33 -20.37
C SER A 214 -4.91 4.46 -20.92
N LEU A 215 -3.80 4.41 -20.20
CA LEU A 215 -2.66 3.54 -20.50
C LEU A 215 -2.37 2.67 -19.28
N LEU A 216 -2.53 1.35 -19.45
CA LEU A 216 -1.97 0.36 -18.56
C LEU A 216 -0.59 -0.02 -19.08
N TYR A 217 0.43 0.10 -18.22
CA TYR A 217 1.77 -0.37 -18.55
C TYR A 217 2.36 -1.16 -17.40
N VAL A 218 3.30 -2.04 -17.73
CA VAL A 218 4.00 -2.86 -16.73
C VAL A 218 5.48 -2.73 -16.97
N ILE A 219 6.21 -2.33 -15.93
CA ILE A 219 7.67 -2.34 -15.87
C ILE A 219 8.14 -3.29 -14.78
N MET A 220 9.35 -3.80 -14.90
CA MET A 220 9.92 -4.72 -13.94
C MET A 220 11.33 -4.26 -13.54
N CYS A 221 11.69 -4.50 -12.28
CA CYS A 221 13.02 -4.18 -11.76
C CYS A 221 13.54 -5.26 -10.82
N PRO A 222 14.79 -5.72 -10.96
CA PRO A 222 15.42 -6.58 -9.97
C PRO A 222 15.64 -5.77 -8.67
N VAL A 223 15.36 -6.39 -7.54
CA VAL A 223 15.48 -5.79 -6.21
C VAL A 223 16.23 -6.73 -5.28
N GLY A 224 17.16 -6.17 -4.52
CA GLY A 224 17.89 -6.89 -3.47
C GLY A 224 17.11 -7.01 -2.18
N SER A 225 17.80 -7.38 -1.11
CA SER A 225 17.25 -7.36 0.24
C SER A 225 16.77 -5.96 0.58
N TYR A 226 15.63 -5.86 1.25
CA TYR A 226 15.14 -4.58 1.78
C TYR A 226 16.06 -4.04 2.90
N TRP A 227 16.73 -4.94 3.59
CA TRP A 227 17.67 -4.64 4.67
C TRP A 227 19.11 -4.82 4.17
N SER A 228 19.97 -3.80 4.39
CA SER A 228 21.40 -3.91 4.10
C SER A 228 22.06 -4.85 5.13
N ASP A 229 22.98 -5.70 4.67
CA ASP A 229 23.76 -6.57 5.54
C ASP A 229 24.46 -5.74 6.63
N GLY A 230 24.16 -6.05 7.90
CA GLY A 230 24.75 -5.40 9.08
C GLY A 230 23.97 -4.24 9.70
N GLN A 231 22.79 -3.86 9.19
CA GLN A 231 21.86 -2.99 9.92
C GLN A 231 20.91 -3.82 10.76
N ASP A 232 20.53 -3.28 11.94
CA ASP A 232 19.43 -3.81 12.73
C ASP A 232 18.19 -3.98 11.82
N ASP A 233 17.66 -5.20 11.74
CA ASP A 233 16.47 -5.53 10.94
C ASP A 233 15.22 -4.73 11.37
N SER A 234 15.31 -3.90 12.41
CA SER A 234 14.20 -3.20 13.04
C SER A 234 14.12 -1.74 12.67
N VAL A 235 12.90 -1.19 12.58
CA VAL A 235 12.66 0.23 12.31
C VAL A 235 12.24 0.98 13.55
N ARG A 236 12.65 2.24 13.62
CA ARG A 236 12.17 3.22 14.60
C ARG A 236 11.19 4.14 13.89
N LEU A 237 10.04 4.39 14.53
CA LEU A 237 8.92 5.09 13.94
C LEU A 237 8.76 6.50 14.48
N TYR A 238 8.31 7.42 13.63
CA TYR A 238 7.81 8.72 14.01
C TYR A 238 6.29 8.74 13.97
N ALA A 239 5.64 9.11 15.07
CA ALA A 239 4.19 9.26 15.16
C ALA A 239 3.81 10.69 15.53
N ASP A 240 3.15 11.39 14.63
CA ASP A 240 2.66 12.76 14.86
C ASP A 240 1.17 12.83 14.52
N PRO A 241 0.27 13.04 15.50
CA PRO A 241 -1.16 13.00 15.28
C PRO A 241 -1.71 14.16 14.41
N ARG A 242 -0.88 15.15 14.10
CA ARG A 242 -1.24 16.24 13.18
C ARG A 242 -1.28 15.78 11.72
N PHE A 243 -0.68 14.62 11.40
CA PHE A 243 -0.60 14.10 10.03
C PHE A 243 -1.39 12.81 9.89
N THR A 244 -2.33 12.82 8.96
CA THR A 244 -3.19 11.68 8.64
C THR A 244 -2.91 11.22 7.21
N ARG A 245 -2.74 9.90 6.99
CA ARG A 245 -2.57 9.31 5.66
C ARG A 245 -3.90 9.14 4.92
N ALA A 246 -4.94 8.77 5.65
CA ALA A 246 -6.26 8.43 5.13
C ALA A 246 -7.36 8.83 6.12
N TRP A 247 -8.58 8.96 5.64
CA TRP A 247 -9.76 9.33 6.42
C TRP A 247 -11.01 8.63 5.87
N PRO A 248 -12.08 8.44 6.66
CA PRO A 248 -13.34 7.88 6.21
C PRO A 248 -13.94 8.69 5.06
N GLY A 249 -14.42 7.99 4.01
CA GLY A 249 -14.87 8.62 2.77
C GLY A 249 -13.73 9.07 1.85
N GLY A 250 -12.47 8.82 2.22
CA GLY A 250 -11.28 9.00 1.38
C GLY A 250 -10.97 7.76 0.56
N CYS A 251 -9.77 7.69 0.01
CA CYS A 251 -9.32 6.60 -0.86
C CYS A 251 -8.13 5.83 -0.28
N GLY A 252 -7.99 5.80 1.06
CA GLY A 252 -6.87 5.15 1.74
C GLY A 252 -6.78 3.64 1.52
N SER A 253 -7.90 2.98 1.26
CA SER A 253 -7.98 1.55 0.92
C SER A 253 -7.58 1.24 -0.52
N SER A 254 -7.44 2.24 -1.40
CA SER A 254 -7.05 2.10 -2.80
C SER A 254 -5.57 2.43 -3.00
N LYS A 255 -4.92 1.78 -3.99
CA LYS A 255 -3.48 1.95 -4.24
C LYS A 255 -3.22 3.04 -5.29
N LEU A 256 -3.46 4.30 -4.90
CA LEU A 256 -3.40 5.49 -5.76
C LEU A 256 -2.13 6.30 -5.48
N GLY A 257 -1.49 6.86 -6.52
CA GLY A 257 -0.32 7.73 -6.35
C GLY A 257 -0.59 8.95 -5.47
N SER A 258 -1.81 9.51 -5.53
CA SER A 258 -2.27 10.62 -4.68
C SER A 258 -2.20 10.33 -3.18
N ASN A 259 -2.30 9.07 -2.74
CA ASN A 259 -2.15 8.71 -1.33
C ASN A 259 -0.70 8.74 -0.84
N TYR A 260 0.29 8.68 -1.75
CA TYR A 260 1.71 8.59 -1.41
C TYR A 260 2.41 9.95 -1.44
N ALA A 261 2.09 10.82 -2.37
CA ALA A 261 2.74 12.11 -2.51
C ALA A 261 2.69 12.97 -1.22
N PRO A 262 1.56 13.08 -0.49
CA PRO A 262 1.49 13.85 0.76
C PRO A 262 2.34 13.27 1.89
N THR A 263 2.72 11.99 1.83
CA THR A 263 3.51 11.32 2.87
C THR A 263 4.99 11.71 2.86
N ILE A 264 5.50 12.24 1.73
CA ILE A 264 6.92 12.51 1.52
C ILE A 264 7.46 13.50 2.54
N ARG A 265 6.72 14.57 2.84
CA ARG A 265 7.13 15.61 3.79
C ARG A 265 7.39 15.03 5.18
N ILE A 266 6.42 14.35 5.75
CA ILE A 266 6.54 13.80 7.11
C ILE A 266 7.56 12.66 7.18
N GLN A 267 7.69 11.86 6.12
CA GLN A 267 8.73 10.84 6.00
C GLN A 267 10.14 11.48 5.99
N SER A 268 10.32 12.59 5.27
CA SER A 268 11.56 13.35 5.27
C SER A 268 11.89 13.93 6.66
N ASP A 269 10.87 14.42 7.38
CA ASP A 269 11.06 14.94 8.74
C ASP A 269 11.41 13.83 9.73
N ALA A 270 10.82 12.63 9.58
CA ALA A 270 11.23 11.43 10.34
C ALA A 270 12.70 11.07 10.08
N GLN A 271 13.12 11.04 8.81
CA GLN A 271 14.50 10.73 8.43
C GLN A 271 15.53 11.72 9.02
N LYS A 272 15.23 13.03 9.05
CA LYS A 272 16.07 14.05 9.70
C LYS A 272 16.25 13.81 11.21
N ARG A 273 15.31 13.12 11.85
CA ARG A 273 15.36 12.69 13.26
C ARG A 273 16.08 11.36 13.44
N GLY A 274 16.56 10.73 12.36
CA GLY A 274 17.15 9.39 12.36
C GLY A 274 16.13 8.27 12.49
N LEU A 275 14.84 8.54 12.23
CA LEU A 275 13.76 7.57 12.25
C LEU A 275 13.47 7.06 10.84
N GLN A 276 13.18 5.77 10.67
CA GLN A 276 13.11 5.13 9.36
C GLN A 276 11.73 5.21 8.72
N GLN A 277 10.66 5.19 9.53
CA GLN A 277 9.28 5.15 9.02
C GLN A 277 8.35 6.01 9.88
N VAL A 278 7.17 6.32 9.33
CA VAL A 278 6.08 7.02 10.03
C VAL A 278 5.03 6.01 10.48
N LEU A 279 4.60 6.08 11.74
CA LEU A 279 3.39 5.44 12.22
C LEU A 279 2.22 6.39 11.98
N TRP A 280 1.29 6.01 11.13
CA TRP A 280 0.12 6.80 10.80
C TRP A 280 -0.96 6.62 11.85
N LEU A 281 -1.43 7.75 12.37
CA LEU A 281 -2.51 7.82 13.36
C LEU A 281 -3.76 8.44 12.76
N TYR A 282 -4.93 8.08 13.30
CA TYR A 282 -6.20 8.66 12.90
C TYR A 282 -7.07 9.03 14.11
N GLY A 283 -7.74 10.19 14.00
CA GLY A 283 -8.73 10.67 14.95
C GLY A 283 -8.19 11.10 16.30
N PRO A 284 -9.06 11.65 17.18
CA PRO A 284 -8.66 12.18 18.48
C PRO A 284 -8.16 11.11 19.45
N GLU A 285 -8.55 9.84 19.25
CA GLU A 285 -8.08 8.70 20.03
C GLU A 285 -6.74 8.17 19.56
N HIS A 286 -6.17 8.73 18.48
CA HIS A 286 -4.91 8.32 17.88
C HIS A 286 -4.89 6.82 17.53
N TYR A 287 -5.88 6.36 16.76
CA TYR A 287 -5.93 5.00 16.26
C TYR A 287 -4.73 4.71 15.37
N LEU A 288 -4.07 3.58 15.61
CA LEU A 288 -2.99 3.10 14.77
C LEU A 288 -3.58 2.56 13.45
N THR A 289 -3.04 3.02 12.32
CA THR A 289 -3.55 2.61 11.00
C THR A 289 -2.53 1.85 10.19
N GLU A 290 -1.42 2.47 9.82
CA GLU A 290 -0.36 1.85 9.01
C GLU A 290 1.03 2.36 9.40
N VAL A 291 2.08 1.64 9.01
CA VAL A 291 3.49 2.03 9.18
C VAL A 291 4.13 2.30 7.82
N GLY A 292 4.42 3.57 7.53
CA GLY A 292 4.94 3.97 6.23
C GLY A 292 3.98 3.56 5.10
N THR A 293 4.40 2.57 4.31
CA THR A 293 3.61 1.96 3.23
C THR A 293 3.24 0.48 3.53
N MET A 294 3.23 0.10 4.80
CA MET A 294 3.00 -1.25 5.30
C MET A 294 1.78 -1.31 6.21
N ASN A 295 1.07 -2.42 6.21
CA ASN A 295 0.07 -2.72 7.25
C ASN A 295 0.78 -3.01 8.58
N ILE A 296 0.13 -2.66 9.70
CA ILE A 296 0.70 -2.84 11.03
C ILE A 296 0.11 -4.07 11.72
N PHE A 297 0.96 -4.78 12.47
CA PHE A 297 0.59 -5.86 13.37
C PHE A 297 1.17 -5.63 14.76
N ILE A 298 0.43 -6.03 15.78
CA ILE A 298 0.81 -5.90 17.20
C ILE A 298 0.56 -7.24 17.87
N ILE A 299 1.56 -7.75 18.56
CA ILE A 299 1.46 -8.97 19.37
C ILE A 299 1.48 -8.57 20.84
N TYR A 300 0.49 -9.01 21.58
CA TYR A 300 0.40 -8.72 23.02
C TYR A 300 -0.24 -9.89 23.77
N LYS A 301 -0.14 -9.87 25.11
CA LYS A 301 -0.92 -10.75 26.00
C LYS A 301 -2.19 -10.03 26.42
N ASP A 302 -3.33 -10.69 26.31
CA ASP A 302 -4.58 -10.19 26.86
C ASP A 302 -4.61 -10.29 28.40
N THR A 303 -5.72 -9.93 29.04
CA THR A 303 -5.87 -9.98 30.49
C THR A 303 -5.79 -11.39 31.09
N ASN A 304 -6.02 -12.41 30.27
CA ASN A 304 -5.94 -13.82 30.66
C ASN A 304 -4.54 -14.42 30.41
N GLY A 305 -3.61 -13.63 29.82
CA GLY A 305 -2.28 -14.07 29.44
C GLY A 305 -2.20 -14.77 28.08
N GLU A 306 -3.31 -14.84 27.33
CA GLU A 306 -3.35 -15.39 25.97
C GLU A 306 -2.63 -14.46 24.99
N LYS A 307 -1.82 -15.01 24.08
CA LYS A 307 -1.20 -14.22 23.01
C LYS A 307 -2.22 -13.85 21.94
N VAL A 308 -2.21 -12.59 21.53
CA VAL A 308 -3.08 -12.03 20.48
C VAL A 308 -2.22 -11.39 19.42
N MET A 309 -2.50 -11.69 18.15
CA MET A 309 -2.01 -10.95 16.99
C MET A 309 -3.13 -10.06 16.47
N ALA A 310 -2.98 -8.76 16.63
CA ALA A 310 -3.98 -7.78 16.21
C ALA A 310 -3.47 -6.93 15.04
N THR A 311 -4.38 -6.57 14.12
CA THR A 311 -4.16 -5.62 13.03
C THR A 311 -5.45 -4.81 12.82
N PRO A 312 -5.41 -3.57 12.34
CA PRO A 312 -6.61 -2.82 12.00
C PRO A 312 -7.49 -3.56 10.97
N PRO A 313 -8.83 -3.52 11.11
CA PRO A 313 -9.76 -4.08 10.14
C PRO A 313 -9.69 -3.32 8.82
N LEU A 314 -10.09 -3.95 7.73
CA LEU A 314 -10.18 -3.30 6.42
C LEU A 314 -11.35 -2.31 6.42
N ASN A 315 -11.03 -1.06 6.12
CA ASN A 315 -11.95 0.06 5.96
C ASN A 315 -11.28 1.11 5.04
N ASP A 316 -11.86 2.28 4.87
CA ASP A 316 -11.31 3.37 4.03
C ASP A 316 -9.89 3.82 4.45
N LEU A 317 -9.45 3.51 5.67
CA LEU A 317 -8.14 3.92 6.19
C LEU A 317 -7.02 2.95 5.82
N ILE A 318 -7.34 1.66 5.60
CA ILE A 318 -6.37 0.57 5.55
C ILE A 318 -6.30 -0.02 4.15
N LEU A 319 -5.09 -0.03 3.59
CA LEU A 319 -4.85 -0.72 2.32
C LEU A 319 -4.92 -2.24 2.55
N PRO A 320 -5.77 -3.00 1.80
CA PRO A 320 -5.80 -4.46 1.92
C PRO A 320 -4.52 -5.07 1.32
N GLY A 321 -3.52 -5.27 2.18
CA GLY A 321 -2.22 -5.80 1.82
C GLY A 321 -2.25 -7.30 1.55
N VAL A 322 -1.63 -7.76 0.46
CA VAL A 322 -1.49 -9.20 0.16
C VAL A 322 -0.66 -9.90 1.24
N THR A 323 0.40 -9.27 1.73
CA THR A 323 1.19 -9.79 2.85
C THR A 323 0.39 -9.80 4.15
N ARG A 324 -0.43 -8.75 4.41
CA ARG A 324 -1.34 -8.71 5.56
C ARG A 324 -2.29 -9.91 5.55
N ASP A 325 -2.96 -10.15 4.44
CA ASP A 325 -3.88 -11.28 4.27
C ASP A 325 -3.18 -12.63 4.50
N SER A 326 -1.95 -12.75 3.98
CA SER A 326 -1.14 -13.95 4.20
C SER A 326 -0.75 -14.16 5.66
N CYS A 327 -0.40 -13.09 6.41
CA CYS A 327 -0.12 -13.18 7.83
C CYS A 327 -1.34 -13.60 8.65
N LEU A 328 -2.52 -13.06 8.34
CA LEU A 328 -3.78 -13.44 8.99
C LEU A 328 -4.11 -14.92 8.74
N ALA A 329 -4.02 -15.36 7.49
CA ALA A 329 -4.30 -16.74 7.13
C ALA A 329 -3.36 -17.74 7.83
N LEU A 330 -2.05 -17.44 7.87
CA LEU A 330 -1.07 -18.27 8.59
C LEU A 330 -1.32 -18.26 10.11
N GLY A 331 -1.60 -17.10 10.68
CA GLY A 331 -1.92 -16.99 12.12
C GLY A 331 -3.14 -17.81 12.51
N GLN A 332 -4.20 -17.77 11.70
CA GLN A 332 -5.41 -18.58 11.90
C GLN A 332 -5.14 -20.08 11.74
N GLN A 333 -4.28 -20.47 10.80
CA GLN A 333 -3.91 -21.85 10.54
C GLN A 333 -3.07 -22.43 11.70
N TRP A 334 -2.11 -21.66 12.23
CA TRP A 334 -1.20 -22.16 13.29
C TRP A 334 -1.87 -22.35 14.63
N LYS A 335 -2.88 -21.52 14.97
CA LYS A 335 -3.62 -21.57 16.25
C LYS A 335 -2.73 -21.46 17.50
N GLU A 336 -1.57 -20.81 17.38
CA GLU A 336 -0.63 -20.60 18.49
C GLU A 336 -0.95 -19.32 19.28
N PHE A 337 -1.80 -18.48 18.72
CA PHE A 337 -2.28 -17.22 19.26
C PHE A 337 -3.63 -16.89 18.63
N ARG A 338 -4.39 -16.06 19.29
CA ARG A 338 -5.65 -15.53 18.75
C ARG A 338 -5.36 -14.43 17.72
N VAL A 339 -6.09 -14.43 16.61
CA VAL A 339 -5.98 -13.44 15.55
C VAL A 339 -7.18 -12.51 15.63
N GLU A 340 -6.94 -11.21 15.68
CA GLU A 340 -7.98 -10.18 15.77
C GLU A 340 -7.79 -9.09 14.71
N GLU A 341 -8.87 -8.72 14.03
CA GLU A 341 -8.96 -7.51 13.24
C GLU A 341 -9.69 -6.45 14.08
N ARG A 342 -8.94 -5.56 14.71
CA ARG A 342 -9.49 -4.46 15.51
C ARG A 342 -8.59 -3.23 15.52
N MET A 343 -9.19 -2.07 15.72
CA MET A 343 -8.43 -0.84 15.93
C MET A 343 -7.80 -0.83 17.33
N LEU A 344 -6.55 -0.37 17.40
CA LEU A 344 -5.85 -0.06 18.64
C LEU A 344 -5.50 1.43 18.68
N THR A 345 -5.56 2.02 19.88
CA THR A 345 -5.12 3.41 20.10
C THR A 345 -3.68 3.47 20.62
N MET A 346 -3.03 4.63 20.44
CA MET A 346 -1.71 4.87 21.07
C MET A 346 -1.77 4.74 22.59
N ARG A 347 -2.86 5.18 23.23
CA ARG A 347 -3.07 5.03 24.69
C ARG A 347 -3.05 3.57 25.10
N GLU A 348 -3.76 2.72 24.37
CA GLU A 348 -3.81 1.28 24.62
C GLU A 348 -2.44 0.63 24.41
N LEU A 349 -1.74 0.96 23.33
CA LEU A 349 -0.38 0.46 23.07
C LEU A 349 0.59 0.81 24.20
N ILE A 350 0.57 2.07 24.66
CA ILE A 350 1.40 2.53 25.78
C ILE A 350 1.04 1.80 27.08
N ALA A 351 -0.26 1.57 27.33
CA ALA A 351 -0.70 0.81 28.51
C ALA A 351 -0.20 -0.65 28.47
N LEU A 352 -0.31 -1.32 27.33
CA LEU A 352 0.22 -2.67 27.13
C LEU A 352 1.75 -2.73 27.34
N GLN A 353 2.47 -1.73 26.85
CA GLN A 353 3.92 -1.63 27.02
C GLN A 353 4.29 -1.45 28.49
N LYS A 354 3.66 -0.51 29.20
CA LYS A 354 3.91 -0.26 30.63
C LYS A 354 3.57 -1.44 31.53
N GLN A 355 2.60 -2.26 31.14
CA GLN A 355 2.19 -3.48 31.83
C GLN A 355 3.06 -4.70 31.51
N GLY A 356 4.06 -4.57 30.61
CA GLY A 356 4.86 -5.70 30.13
C GLY A 356 4.08 -6.74 29.32
N ARG A 357 2.93 -6.33 28.76
CA ARG A 357 2.03 -7.19 27.97
C ARG A 357 2.25 -7.03 26.47
N LEU A 358 2.82 -5.94 26.00
CA LEU A 358 3.24 -5.76 24.60
C LEU A 358 4.44 -6.68 24.34
N LEU A 359 4.38 -7.48 23.27
CA LEU A 359 5.44 -8.43 22.92
C LEU A 359 6.17 -8.00 21.64
N GLU A 360 5.43 -7.75 20.54
CA GLU A 360 6.00 -7.43 19.25
C GLU A 360 5.14 -6.40 18.52
N MET A 361 5.79 -5.67 17.61
CA MET A 361 5.13 -4.81 16.64
C MET A 361 5.89 -4.89 15.32
N PHE A 362 5.20 -5.04 14.20
CA PHE A 362 5.85 -5.12 12.90
C PHE A 362 4.95 -4.58 11.77
N GLY A 363 5.59 -4.13 10.70
CA GLY A 363 4.95 -3.79 9.44
C GLY A 363 4.97 -4.96 8.47
N ALA A 364 3.92 -5.13 7.65
CA ALA A 364 3.85 -6.15 6.59
C ALA A 364 3.59 -5.50 5.23
N GLY A 365 4.41 -5.84 4.21
CA GLY A 365 4.29 -5.29 2.86
C GLY A 365 5.13 -6.04 1.83
N THR A 366 4.83 -5.85 0.54
CA THR A 366 5.50 -6.58 -0.55
C THR A 366 7.02 -6.32 -0.61
N ALA A 367 7.47 -5.11 -0.30
CA ALA A 367 8.89 -4.75 -0.44
C ALA A 367 9.77 -5.46 0.61
N CYS A 368 9.39 -5.38 1.88
CA CYS A 368 10.16 -5.89 3.03
C CYS A 368 9.68 -7.24 3.55
N ILE A 369 8.55 -7.77 3.06
CA ILE A 369 7.78 -8.89 3.59
C ILE A 369 7.29 -8.54 5.00
N ILE A 370 8.17 -8.57 5.99
CA ILE A 370 7.91 -8.17 7.39
C ILE A 370 9.08 -7.33 7.91
N SER A 371 8.74 -6.22 8.57
CA SER A 371 9.67 -5.25 9.15
C SER A 371 9.38 -5.07 10.64
N PRO A 372 10.22 -5.58 11.56
CA PRO A 372 10.02 -5.42 12.99
C PRO A 372 10.22 -3.97 13.44
N VAL A 373 9.47 -3.55 14.45
CA VAL A 373 9.53 -2.20 15.05
C VAL A 373 10.26 -2.26 16.39
N ALA A 374 11.25 -1.38 16.58
CA ALA A 374 12.04 -1.28 17.81
C ALA A 374 11.54 -0.18 18.77
N SER A 375 11.02 0.93 18.23
CA SER A 375 10.51 2.04 19.05
C SER A 375 9.61 2.97 18.26
N ILE A 376 8.86 3.80 18.99
CA ILE A 376 8.02 4.87 18.46
C ILE A 376 8.36 6.17 19.16
N GLU A 377 8.69 7.24 18.41
CA GLU A 377 8.73 8.61 18.92
C GLU A 377 7.32 9.20 18.79
N PHE A 378 6.69 9.53 19.92
CA PHE A 378 5.34 10.07 19.99
C PHE A 378 5.25 11.19 21.03
N LEU A 379 4.81 12.39 20.61
CA LEU A 379 4.70 13.59 21.45
C LEU A 379 5.96 13.93 22.25
N GLY A 380 7.15 13.68 21.69
CA GLY A 380 8.44 13.94 22.30
C GLY A 380 8.95 12.84 23.23
N GLU A 381 8.20 11.77 23.43
CA GLU A 381 8.62 10.60 24.19
C GLU A 381 9.00 9.43 23.27
N THR A 382 10.01 8.66 23.66
CA THR A 382 10.36 7.41 22.96
C THR A 382 9.75 6.22 23.71
N ILE A 383 8.89 5.50 23.01
CA ILE A 383 8.22 4.30 23.50
C ILE A 383 8.98 3.08 22.96
N PRO A 384 9.71 2.33 23.79
CA PRO A 384 10.40 1.11 23.34
C PRO A 384 9.40 -0.01 23.07
N ILE A 385 9.62 -0.73 21.98
CA ILE A 385 8.83 -1.90 21.59
C ILE A 385 9.72 -3.15 21.72
N PRO A 386 9.36 -4.15 22.52
CA PRO A 386 10.23 -5.28 22.86
C PRO A 386 10.29 -6.36 21.77
N THR A 387 10.05 -6.02 20.50
CA THR A 387 10.02 -6.95 19.37
C THR A 387 11.30 -7.78 19.26
N MET A 388 12.45 -7.13 19.40
CA MET A 388 13.76 -7.77 19.25
C MET A 388 14.21 -8.55 20.53
N GLN A 389 13.42 -8.51 21.59
CA GLN A 389 13.75 -9.13 22.89
C GLN A 389 13.05 -10.50 23.07
N GLN A 390 12.26 -10.93 22.07
CA GLN A 390 11.55 -12.20 22.11
C GLN A 390 12.46 -13.37 21.72
N ASP A 391 12.49 -14.44 22.49
CA ASP A 391 13.29 -15.64 22.19
C ASP A 391 12.83 -16.32 20.88
N VAL A 392 11.51 -16.40 20.68
CA VAL A 392 10.89 -16.97 19.48
C VAL A 392 9.88 -15.95 18.94
N PRO A 393 10.34 -14.96 18.15
CA PRO A 393 9.49 -13.90 17.68
C PRO A 393 8.54 -14.36 16.56
N ILE A 394 7.26 -14.00 16.69
CA ILE A 394 6.20 -14.33 15.72
C ILE A 394 6.49 -13.66 14.36
N TYR A 395 6.96 -12.41 14.37
CA TYR A 395 7.30 -11.70 13.12
C TYR A 395 8.34 -12.47 12.31
N ARG A 396 9.35 -13.07 12.94
CA ARG A 396 10.40 -13.85 12.27
C ARG A 396 9.83 -15.15 11.70
N LYS A 397 9.02 -15.87 12.49
CA LYS A 397 8.34 -17.08 12.05
C LYS A 397 7.47 -16.82 10.80
N LEU A 398 6.69 -15.74 10.79
CA LEU A 398 5.88 -15.33 9.65
C LEU A 398 6.76 -14.99 8.44
N ARG A 399 7.81 -14.19 8.62
CA ARG A 399 8.74 -13.80 7.56
C ARG A 399 9.42 -15.01 6.91
N ASP A 400 9.96 -15.88 7.74
CA ASP A 400 10.71 -17.04 7.27
C ASP A 400 9.78 -18.05 6.55
N TYR A 401 8.55 -18.25 7.04
CA TYR A 401 7.58 -19.12 6.41
C TYR A 401 7.10 -18.55 5.05
N LEU A 402 6.80 -17.25 4.99
CA LEU A 402 6.44 -16.59 3.72
C LEU A 402 7.59 -16.65 2.70
N SER A 403 8.82 -16.42 3.14
CA SER A 403 10.00 -16.54 2.29
C SER A 403 10.19 -17.98 1.80
N ALA A 404 9.99 -18.98 2.66
CA ALA A 404 10.07 -20.38 2.28
C ALA A 404 9.05 -20.77 1.19
N ILE A 405 7.83 -20.21 1.22
CA ILE A 405 6.85 -20.36 0.15
C ILE A 405 7.33 -19.66 -1.13
N GLN A 406 7.80 -18.43 -1.02
CA GLN A 406 8.21 -17.61 -2.17
C GLN A 406 9.38 -18.20 -2.93
N TYR A 407 10.37 -18.75 -2.24
CA TYR A 407 11.54 -19.39 -2.82
C TYR A 407 11.40 -20.91 -3.06
N GLY A 408 10.21 -21.48 -2.78
CA GLY A 408 9.89 -22.87 -3.10
C GLY A 408 10.51 -23.91 -2.17
N HIS A 409 10.97 -23.53 -0.96
CA HIS A 409 11.30 -24.49 0.10
C HIS A 409 10.05 -25.21 0.63
N ILE A 410 8.89 -24.52 0.54
CA ILE A 410 7.58 -25.07 0.87
C ILE A 410 6.71 -24.98 -0.39
N GLU A 411 6.16 -26.10 -0.84
CA GLU A 411 5.15 -26.14 -1.89
C GLU A 411 3.84 -25.57 -1.33
N HIS A 412 3.30 -24.54 -2.01
CA HIS A 412 2.11 -23.85 -1.54
C HIS A 412 1.32 -23.22 -2.69
N PRO A 413 -0.03 -23.24 -2.68
CA PRO A 413 -0.86 -22.66 -3.73
C PRO A 413 -0.66 -21.15 -3.95
N TRP A 414 -0.07 -20.45 -2.97
CA TRP A 414 0.25 -19.02 -3.09
C TRP A 414 1.42 -18.72 -4.01
N ALA A 415 2.25 -19.70 -4.30
CA ALA A 415 3.39 -19.58 -5.20
C ALA A 415 3.02 -20.12 -6.59
N MET A 416 2.48 -19.25 -7.45
CA MET A 416 2.06 -19.60 -8.81
C MET A 416 3.31 -19.80 -9.69
N PRO A 417 3.49 -20.94 -10.35
CA PRO A 417 4.61 -21.16 -11.29
C PRO A 417 4.47 -20.30 -12.54
N ILE A 418 5.62 -19.93 -13.14
CA ILE A 418 5.73 -19.07 -14.35
C ILE A 418 6.19 -19.87 -15.60
N ASP A 419 6.10 -21.15 -15.59
CA ASP A 419 6.53 -22.04 -16.68
C ASP A 419 5.84 -21.78 -18.01
#